data_efa51ada4e0cb41b2372e3ddd4ddf84e
#
_entry.id   efa51ada4e0cb41b2372e3ddd4ddf84e
#
_cell.length_a   1.000
_cell.length_b   1.000
_cell.length_c   1.000
_cell.angle_alpha   90.00
_cell.angle_beta   90.00
_cell.angle_gamma   90.00
#
_symmetry.space_group_name_H-M   'P 1'
#
loop_
_entity.id
_entity.type
_entity.pdbx_description
1 polymer ?
#
loop_
_entity_poly.entity_id
_entity_poly.type
_entity_poly.pdbx_seq_one_letter_code
_entity_poly.pdbx_strand_id
1 'polypeptide(L)'
;MNASFRLMAQTAGTLALVYFAFVTTLAKAQTPPSQPKPKRPVSGAGVPGAPGASRDADMVERLLASRKEYQIALESLRTHYVNLGDLERARFAEEELIQYHRIVKNPFLLELDVPPPNLQGTTNIPEANELYRRAMTFKDKGWGNDYTDNQRRSEILLQQLLSNHSTSNKISDTAYQLGDLYEGKAYKQYQRSALYYERAHQWNPLTSTDARLRAARIYDRLGIDRNRAIELYKEIVQQETDTQRIQEAQRRLADLGGR
;
A
#
# COMPACT_ATOMS: atom_id res chain seq x y z
N MET A 1 -20.22 25.16 -54.10
CA MET A 1 -18.96 24.43 -53.97
C MET A 1 -18.51 24.60 -52.53
N ASN A 2 -18.95 23.80 -51.66
CA ASN A 2 -18.54 22.49 -51.16
C ASN A 2 -17.37 22.56 -50.22
N ALA A 3 -17.70 22.28 -48.94
CA ALA A 3 -17.00 21.37 -48.00
C ALA A 3 -15.61 21.85 -47.54
N SER A 4 -15.27 21.97 -46.30
CA SER A 4 -15.31 21.05 -45.18
C SER A 4 -14.88 21.79 -43.94
N PHE A 5 -15.74 22.00 -42.98
CA PHE A 5 -15.38 22.26 -41.58
C PHE A 5 -15.91 21.08 -40.79
N ARG A 6 -15.05 20.10 -40.53
CA ARG A 6 -15.28 19.05 -39.55
C ARG A 6 -14.03 18.77 -38.74
N LEU A 7 -14.27 18.69 -37.46
CA LEU A 7 -13.55 17.92 -36.45
C LEU A 7 -12.32 18.54 -35.82
N MET A 8 -12.51 19.24 -34.72
CA MET A 8 -11.66 19.18 -33.55
C MET A 8 -12.46 19.58 -32.31
N ALA A 9 -13.18 18.61 -31.75
CA ALA A 9 -13.77 18.71 -30.42
C ALA A 9 -14.13 17.31 -29.93
N GLN A 10 -13.14 16.57 -29.43
CA GLN A 10 -13.37 15.35 -28.64
C GLN A 10 -12.05 14.85 -28.07
N THR A 11 -11.65 15.32 -26.88
CA THR A 11 -10.74 14.58 -25.98
C THR A 11 -10.85 15.02 -24.51
N ALA A 12 -12.00 15.48 -24.07
CA ALA A 12 -12.19 15.84 -22.64
C ALA A 12 -13.18 14.92 -21.88
N GLY A 13 -13.57 13.78 -22.44
CA GLY A 13 -14.74 13.04 -21.97
C GLY A 13 -14.55 11.67 -21.31
N THR A 14 -13.32 11.18 -21.08
CA THR A 14 -13.16 9.76 -20.67
C THR A 14 -12.54 9.51 -19.31
N LEU A 15 -12.27 10.53 -18.50
CA LEU A 15 -11.69 10.32 -17.14
C LEU A 15 -12.72 10.12 -16.02
N ALA A 16 -14.00 10.43 -16.24
CA ALA A 16 -15.02 10.41 -15.19
C ALA A 16 -15.66 9.04 -14.91
N LEU A 17 -15.54 8.08 -15.82
CA LEU A 17 -16.37 6.85 -15.77
C LEU A 17 -15.80 5.66 -14.97
N VAL A 18 -14.56 5.72 -14.51
CA VAL A 18 -13.92 4.56 -13.83
C VAL A 18 -14.17 4.56 -12.31
N TYR A 19 -14.60 5.67 -11.73
CA TYR A 19 -14.92 5.75 -10.29
C TYR A 19 -16.37 5.34 -9.93
N PHE A 20 -17.23 5.12 -10.93
CA PHE A 20 -18.68 4.99 -10.69
C PHE A 20 -19.16 3.60 -10.24
N ALA A 21 -18.31 2.58 -10.18
CA ALA A 21 -18.74 1.20 -9.89
C ALA A 21 -18.65 0.78 -8.41
N PHE A 22 -18.48 1.71 -7.46
CA PHE A 22 -18.16 1.32 -6.08
C PHE A 22 -19.29 1.40 -5.06
N VAL A 23 -20.49 1.88 -5.40
CA VAL A 23 -21.54 2.08 -4.38
C VAL A 23 -22.90 1.66 -4.90
N THR A 24 -23.15 0.37 -5.06
CA THR A 24 -24.52 -0.14 -5.17
C THR A 24 -24.70 -1.46 -4.42
N THR A 25 -24.28 -1.53 -3.17
CA THR A 25 -24.82 -2.49 -2.20
C THR A 25 -24.66 -1.91 -0.80
N LEU A 26 -25.51 -0.96 -0.43
CA LEU A 26 -25.76 -0.70 0.99
C LEU A 26 -27.17 -1.16 1.31
N ALA A 27 -27.25 -2.40 1.81
CA ALA A 27 -28.42 -2.91 2.48
C ALA A 27 -28.67 -2.12 3.77
N LYS A 28 -29.96 -1.93 4.05
CA LYS A 28 -30.64 -1.47 5.27
C LYS A 28 -29.76 -1.32 6.49
N ALA A 29 -29.77 -0.09 7.03
CA ALA A 29 -29.27 0.24 8.35
C ALA A 29 -29.95 -0.63 9.42
N GLN A 30 -29.18 -1.58 9.96
CA GLN A 30 -29.44 -2.17 11.28
C GLN A 30 -28.50 -1.47 12.25
N THR A 31 -29.08 -0.91 13.31
CA THR A 31 -28.35 -0.38 14.45
C THR A 31 -27.34 -1.39 14.96
N PRO A 32 -26.05 -1.06 15.02
CA PRO A 32 -25.06 -2.00 15.52
C PRO A 32 -25.23 -2.22 17.02
N PRO A 33 -25.16 -3.47 17.50
CA PRO A 33 -25.05 -3.73 18.93
C PRO A 33 -23.76 -3.12 19.47
N SER A 34 -23.82 -2.55 20.66
CA SER A 34 -22.70 -1.97 21.37
C SER A 34 -21.52 -2.94 21.44
N GLN A 35 -20.46 -2.65 20.69
CA GLN A 35 -19.22 -3.43 20.76
C GLN A 35 -18.53 -3.21 22.11
N PRO A 36 -18.04 -4.28 22.75
CA PRO A 36 -17.18 -4.14 23.92
C PRO A 36 -15.89 -3.43 23.50
N LYS A 37 -15.46 -2.45 24.30
CA LYS A 37 -14.20 -1.73 24.12
C LYS A 37 -13.06 -2.73 23.90
N PRO A 38 -12.20 -2.58 22.89
CA PRO A 38 -11.06 -3.45 22.68
C PRO A 38 -10.15 -3.39 23.91
N LYS A 39 -9.89 -4.54 24.52
CA LYS A 39 -8.87 -4.67 25.56
C LYS A 39 -7.53 -4.32 24.93
N ARG A 40 -6.80 -3.38 25.56
CA ARG A 40 -5.41 -3.07 25.21
C ARG A 40 -4.62 -4.38 25.06
N PRO A 41 -3.86 -4.57 23.95
CA PRO A 41 -2.91 -5.67 23.92
C PRO A 41 -1.87 -5.44 25.02
N VAL A 42 -1.62 -6.48 25.81
CA VAL A 42 -0.60 -6.47 26.85
C VAL A 42 0.75 -6.33 26.14
N SER A 43 1.43 -5.25 26.42
CA SER A 43 2.78 -4.93 25.94
C SER A 43 3.72 -6.09 26.28
N GLY A 44 4.21 -6.80 25.26
CA GLY A 44 5.42 -7.62 25.41
C GLY A 44 6.58 -6.69 25.77
N ALA A 45 7.43 -7.15 26.70
CA ALA A 45 8.54 -6.41 27.28
C ALA A 45 9.42 -5.75 26.22
N GLY A 46 9.13 -4.48 25.91
CA GLY A 46 9.99 -3.60 25.14
C GLY A 46 11.02 -2.96 26.05
N VAL A 47 12.23 -2.85 25.55
CA VAL A 47 13.33 -2.03 26.08
C VAL A 47 12.76 -0.67 26.50
N PRO A 48 13.15 -0.07 27.64
CA PRO A 48 12.66 1.22 28.05
C PRO A 48 13.05 2.29 27.02
N GLY A 49 12.10 2.63 26.15
CA GLY A 49 12.27 3.71 25.18
C GLY A 49 12.37 5.05 25.90
N ALA A 50 13.20 5.95 25.38
CA ALA A 50 13.31 7.32 25.84
C ALA A 50 11.90 7.96 25.95
N PRO A 51 11.64 8.87 26.90
CA PRO A 51 10.32 9.47 27.16
C PRO A 51 9.69 10.20 25.94
N GLY A 52 10.44 10.43 24.87
CA GLY A 52 9.97 11.00 23.62
C GLY A 52 9.28 10.01 22.67
N ALA A 53 9.68 8.75 22.66
CA ALA A 53 9.22 7.78 21.68
C ALA A 53 7.72 7.44 21.77
N SER A 54 7.15 7.41 22.98
CA SER A 54 5.71 7.21 23.18
C SER A 54 4.88 8.40 22.71
N ARG A 55 5.42 9.63 22.89
CA ARG A 55 4.74 10.87 22.49
C ARG A 55 4.73 11.02 20.98
N ASP A 56 5.82 10.65 20.30
CA ASP A 56 5.90 10.68 18.86
C ASP A 56 4.93 9.67 18.24
N ALA A 57 4.83 8.46 18.80
CA ALA A 57 3.87 7.45 18.36
C ALA A 57 2.42 7.96 18.45
N ASP A 58 2.02 8.54 19.60
CA ASP A 58 0.69 9.12 19.79
C ASP A 58 0.40 10.22 18.75
N MET A 59 1.38 11.05 18.43
CA MET A 59 1.24 12.13 17.44
C MET A 59 1.08 11.58 16.02
N VAL A 60 1.86 10.56 15.67
CA VAL A 60 1.77 9.90 14.36
C VAL A 60 0.46 9.15 14.21
N GLU A 61 0.01 8.42 15.24
CA GLU A 61 -1.30 7.75 15.23
C GLU A 61 -2.44 8.75 15.00
N ARG A 62 -2.42 9.89 15.69
CA ARG A 62 -3.41 10.96 15.46
C ARG A 62 -3.36 11.50 14.04
N LEU A 63 -2.18 11.69 13.48
CA LEU A 63 -2.03 12.12 12.09
C LEU A 63 -2.61 11.09 11.12
N LEU A 64 -2.33 9.80 11.33
CA LEU A 64 -2.86 8.72 10.50
C LEU A 64 -4.39 8.63 10.61
N ALA A 65 -4.92 8.73 11.82
CA ALA A 65 -6.36 8.77 12.07
C ALA A 65 -7.03 9.96 11.36
N SER A 66 -6.48 11.16 11.51
CA SER A 66 -7.01 12.37 10.88
C SER A 66 -6.98 12.31 9.35
N ARG A 67 -5.93 11.71 8.77
CA ARG A 67 -5.86 11.47 7.32
C ARG A 67 -6.96 10.53 6.84
N LYS A 68 -7.23 9.48 7.60
CA LYS A 68 -8.28 8.51 7.29
C LYS A 68 -9.67 9.14 7.43
N GLU A 69 -9.91 9.88 8.50
CA GLU A 69 -11.17 10.60 8.74
C GLU A 69 -11.45 11.62 7.63
N TYR A 70 -10.44 12.38 7.23
CA TYR A 70 -10.56 13.34 6.14
C TYR A 70 -10.95 12.68 4.82
N GLN A 71 -10.31 11.57 4.46
CA GLN A 71 -10.67 10.80 3.27
C GLN A 71 -12.11 10.30 3.32
N ILE A 72 -12.52 9.69 4.46
CA ILE A 72 -13.88 9.17 4.65
C ILE A 72 -14.91 10.31 4.55
N ALA A 73 -14.62 11.47 5.12
CA ALA A 73 -15.50 12.63 5.06
C ALA A 73 -15.72 13.09 3.62
N LEU A 74 -14.66 13.19 2.82
CA LEU A 74 -14.78 13.57 1.40
C LEU A 74 -15.53 12.52 0.56
N GLU A 75 -15.26 11.23 0.78
CA GLU A 75 -15.98 10.13 0.11
C GLU A 75 -17.48 10.15 0.44
N SER A 76 -17.80 10.40 1.71
CA SER A 76 -19.18 10.52 2.19
C SER A 76 -19.87 11.74 1.60
N LEU A 77 -19.19 12.88 1.56
CA LEU A 77 -19.71 14.12 0.99
C LEU A 77 -19.97 13.99 -0.50
N ARG A 78 -19.04 13.39 -1.24
CA ARG A 78 -19.20 13.07 -2.66
C ARG A 78 -20.43 12.20 -2.90
N THR A 79 -20.56 11.12 -2.12
CA THR A 79 -21.68 10.18 -2.22
C THR A 79 -23.02 10.88 -1.94
N HIS A 80 -23.06 11.73 -0.92
CA HIS A 80 -24.24 12.51 -0.56
C HIS A 80 -24.69 13.40 -1.72
N TYR A 81 -23.77 14.18 -2.32
CA TYR A 81 -24.12 15.07 -3.42
C TYR A 81 -24.49 14.33 -4.71
N VAL A 82 -23.87 13.20 -5.00
CA VAL A 82 -24.28 12.33 -6.10
C VAL A 82 -25.73 11.86 -5.93
N ASN A 83 -26.09 11.45 -4.70
CA ASN A 83 -27.45 10.98 -4.40
C ASN A 83 -28.52 12.11 -4.48
N LEU A 84 -28.11 13.34 -4.22
CA LEU A 84 -28.97 14.54 -4.37
C LEU A 84 -29.06 15.05 -5.82
N GLY A 85 -28.24 14.50 -6.74
CA GLY A 85 -28.14 15.00 -8.12
C GLY A 85 -27.34 16.31 -8.24
N ASP A 86 -26.69 16.77 -7.18
CA ASP A 86 -25.83 17.96 -7.18
C ASP A 86 -24.43 17.58 -7.68
N LEU A 87 -24.30 17.47 -8.98
CA LEU A 87 -23.07 17.02 -9.63
C LEU A 87 -21.92 18.05 -9.50
N GLU A 88 -22.23 19.32 -9.29
CA GLU A 88 -21.23 20.36 -9.12
C GLU A 88 -20.48 20.18 -7.78
N ARG A 89 -21.22 20.06 -6.67
CA ARG A 89 -20.61 19.83 -5.36
C ARG A 89 -19.99 18.44 -5.24
N ALA A 90 -20.56 17.43 -5.89
CA ALA A 90 -19.95 16.11 -5.99
C ALA A 90 -18.57 16.18 -6.67
N ARG A 91 -18.43 17.00 -7.72
CA ARG A 91 -17.16 17.24 -8.42
C ARG A 91 -16.14 17.96 -7.53
N PHE A 92 -16.55 18.92 -6.71
CA PHE A 92 -15.65 19.58 -5.78
C PHE A 92 -15.04 18.58 -4.80
N ALA A 93 -15.84 17.72 -4.20
CA ALA A 93 -15.35 16.66 -3.30
C ALA A 93 -14.42 15.67 -4.02
N GLU A 94 -14.72 15.33 -5.27
CA GLU A 94 -13.88 14.45 -6.10
C GLU A 94 -12.53 15.08 -6.44
N GLU A 95 -12.52 16.35 -6.84
CA GLU A 95 -11.28 17.10 -7.11
C GLU A 95 -10.39 17.18 -5.87
N GLU A 96 -10.97 17.42 -4.70
CA GLU A 96 -10.24 17.45 -3.42
C GLU A 96 -9.70 16.06 -3.03
N LEU A 97 -10.46 14.98 -3.25
CA LEU A 97 -9.97 13.61 -3.08
C LEU A 97 -8.77 13.32 -4.00
N ILE A 98 -8.82 13.74 -5.26
CA ILE A 98 -7.73 13.57 -6.21
C ILE A 98 -6.48 14.30 -5.69
N GLN A 99 -6.61 15.54 -5.24
CA GLN A 99 -5.47 16.30 -4.69
C GLN A 99 -4.95 15.65 -3.40
N TYR A 100 -5.82 15.21 -2.51
CA TYR A 100 -5.44 14.49 -1.30
C TYR A 100 -4.62 13.23 -1.60
N HIS A 101 -5.00 12.46 -2.63
CA HIS A 101 -4.25 11.27 -3.04
C HIS A 101 -2.92 11.60 -3.73
N ARG A 102 -2.79 12.77 -4.35
CA ARG A 102 -1.53 13.24 -4.96
C ARG A 102 -0.47 13.65 -3.94
N ILE A 103 -0.87 14.04 -2.74
CA ILE A 103 0.07 14.39 -1.67
C ILE A 103 0.90 13.15 -1.30
N VAL A 104 2.23 13.29 -1.33
CA VAL A 104 3.13 12.24 -0.85
C VAL A 104 3.00 12.12 0.68
N LYS A 105 2.53 10.97 1.14
CA LYS A 105 2.41 10.68 2.56
C LYS A 105 3.68 9.98 3.03
N ASN A 106 4.60 10.75 3.64
CA ASN A 106 5.80 10.18 4.22
C ASN A 106 5.46 9.35 5.46
N PRO A 107 6.03 8.15 5.64
CA PRO A 107 5.92 7.39 6.85
C PRO A 107 6.78 8.05 7.93
N PHE A 108 6.18 8.47 9.04
CA PHE A 108 6.92 9.01 10.19
C PHE A 108 7.39 7.90 11.13
N LEU A 109 6.56 6.86 11.30
CA LEU A 109 6.89 5.64 12.01
C LEU A 109 6.42 4.45 11.17
N LEU A 110 7.36 3.72 10.60
CA LEU A 110 7.09 2.61 9.69
C LEU A 110 6.30 1.47 10.36
N GLU A 111 6.52 1.26 11.66
CA GLU A 111 5.84 0.24 12.45
C GLU A 111 4.33 0.48 12.57
N LEU A 112 3.90 1.75 12.48
CA LEU A 112 2.48 2.12 12.49
C LEU A 112 1.86 2.13 11.08
N ASP A 113 2.69 2.27 10.06
CA ASP A 113 2.27 2.48 8.68
C ASP A 113 2.23 1.16 7.86
N VAL A 114 3.02 0.17 8.29
CA VAL A 114 3.10 -1.16 7.67
C VAL A 114 2.46 -2.20 8.60
N PRO A 115 1.55 -3.06 8.09
CA PRO A 115 0.90 -4.07 8.92
C PRO A 115 1.91 -5.02 9.61
N PRO A 116 1.54 -5.63 10.76
CA PRO A 116 2.45 -6.45 11.55
C PRO A 116 2.87 -7.73 10.81
N PRO A 117 4.01 -8.35 11.20
CA PRO A 117 4.58 -9.51 10.49
C PRO A 117 3.79 -10.81 10.64
N ASN A 118 2.90 -10.89 11.63
CA ASN A 118 2.21 -12.12 12.03
C ASN A 118 0.85 -12.34 11.36
N LEU A 119 0.55 -11.64 10.27
CA LEU A 119 -0.68 -11.89 9.52
C LEU A 119 -0.60 -13.23 8.80
N GLN A 120 -1.73 -13.93 8.76
CA GLN A 120 -1.86 -15.20 8.04
C GLN A 120 -2.97 -15.09 7.01
N GLY A 121 -2.57 -15.06 5.74
CA GLY A 121 -3.47 -14.98 4.60
C GLY A 121 -3.70 -16.35 3.96
N THR A 122 -4.70 -17.06 4.42
CA THR A 122 -5.02 -18.41 3.89
C THR A 122 -6.36 -18.47 3.18
N THR A 123 -7.20 -17.45 3.34
CA THR A 123 -8.57 -17.45 2.84
C THR A 123 -8.64 -16.88 1.42
N ASN A 124 -9.27 -17.61 0.52
CA ASN A 124 -9.58 -17.07 -0.81
C ASN A 124 -10.82 -16.18 -0.72
N ILE A 125 -10.62 -14.86 -0.83
CA ILE A 125 -11.66 -13.85 -0.73
C ILE A 125 -11.87 -13.23 -2.11
N PRO A 126 -13.04 -13.41 -2.77
CA PRO A 126 -13.30 -12.89 -4.12
C PRO A 126 -13.10 -11.37 -4.24
N GLU A 127 -13.55 -10.61 -3.25
CA GLU A 127 -13.41 -9.15 -3.20
C GLU A 127 -11.93 -8.73 -3.15
N ALA A 128 -11.10 -9.45 -2.39
CA ALA A 128 -9.66 -9.21 -2.34
C ALA A 128 -9.00 -9.53 -3.68
N ASN A 129 -9.39 -10.61 -4.34
CA ASN A 129 -8.90 -10.97 -5.67
C ASN A 129 -9.23 -9.88 -6.69
N GLU A 130 -10.44 -9.33 -6.62
CA GLU A 130 -10.87 -8.24 -7.52
C GLU A 130 -10.10 -6.95 -7.25
N LEU A 131 -9.91 -6.56 -5.98
CA LEU A 131 -9.07 -5.41 -5.61
C LEU A 131 -7.65 -5.56 -6.14
N TYR A 132 -7.04 -6.74 -5.95
CA TYR A 132 -5.70 -7.05 -6.46
C TYR A 132 -5.64 -6.94 -7.98
N ARG A 133 -6.56 -7.60 -8.69
CA ARG A 133 -6.64 -7.56 -10.15
C ARG A 133 -6.76 -6.13 -10.67
N ARG A 134 -7.63 -5.32 -10.07
CA ARG A 134 -7.83 -3.90 -10.44
C ARG A 134 -6.57 -3.08 -10.16
N ALA A 135 -5.90 -3.30 -9.03
CA ALA A 135 -4.65 -2.63 -8.74
C ALA A 135 -3.60 -2.88 -9.84
N MET A 136 -3.50 -4.13 -10.31
CA MET A 136 -2.58 -4.51 -11.39
C MET A 136 -2.95 -3.91 -12.75
N THR A 137 -4.20 -3.50 -12.98
CA THR A 137 -4.56 -2.79 -14.22
C THR A 137 -3.98 -1.38 -14.28
N PHE A 138 -3.67 -0.78 -13.14
CA PHE A 138 -3.07 0.56 -13.05
C PHE A 138 -1.56 0.52 -12.91
N LYS A 139 -1.03 -0.48 -12.18
CA LYS A 139 0.40 -0.58 -11.91
C LYS A 139 1.22 -0.54 -13.20
N ASP A 140 2.26 0.30 -13.20
CA ASP A 140 3.21 0.48 -14.31
C ASP A 140 2.62 0.98 -15.64
N LYS A 141 1.41 1.56 -15.58
CA LYS A 141 0.74 2.15 -16.73
C LYS A 141 0.98 3.65 -16.85
N GLY A 142 0.88 4.13 -18.09
CA GLY A 142 0.97 5.56 -18.39
C GLY A 142 2.38 6.10 -18.45
N TRP A 143 2.46 7.42 -18.66
CA TRP A 143 3.70 8.18 -18.77
C TRP A 143 3.54 9.55 -18.08
N GLY A 144 4.62 10.14 -17.58
CA GLY A 144 4.56 11.44 -16.91
C GLY A 144 3.62 11.43 -15.70
N ASN A 145 2.69 12.37 -15.66
CA ASN A 145 1.72 12.51 -14.58
C ASN A 145 0.75 11.33 -14.50
N ASP A 146 0.33 10.79 -15.65
CA ASP A 146 -0.55 9.63 -15.70
C ASP A 146 0.09 8.39 -15.06
N TYR A 147 1.40 8.22 -15.23
CA TYR A 147 2.13 7.17 -14.52
C TYR A 147 2.01 7.36 -13.00
N THR A 148 2.26 8.55 -12.49
CA THR A 148 2.19 8.85 -11.06
C THR A 148 0.78 8.61 -10.52
N ASP A 149 -0.24 9.12 -11.20
CA ASP A 149 -1.64 8.94 -10.80
C ASP A 149 -2.06 7.47 -10.84
N ASN A 150 -1.61 6.70 -11.81
CA ASN A 150 -1.88 5.26 -11.89
C ASN A 150 -1.17 4.48 -10.77
N GLN A 151 0.09 4.82 -10.42
CA GLN A 151 0.73 4.23 -9.25
C GLN A 151 -0.06 4.54 -7.96
N ARG A 152 -0.61 5.76 -7.79
CA ARG A 152 -1.45 6.12 -6.66
C ARG A 152 -2.74 5.30 -6.60
N ARG A 153 -3.41 5.10 -7.74
CA ARG A 153 -4.61 4.25 -7.81
C ARG A 153 -4.30 2.81 -7.43
N SER A 154 -3.19 2.28 -7.91
CA SER A 154 -2.73 0.94 -7.54
C SER A 154 -2.44 0.84 -6.05
N GLU A 155 -1.69 1.80 -5.47
CA GLU A 155 -1.42 1.88 -4.04
C GLU A 155 -2.71 1.83 -3.20
N ILE A 156 -3.68 2.69 -3.52
CA ILE A 156 -4.95 2.78 -2.77
C ILE A 156 -5.66 1.43 -2.74
N LEU A 157 -5.77 0.76 -3.89
CA LEU A 157 -6.45 -0.53 -3.99
C LEU A 157 -5.70 -1.63 -3.22
N LEU A 158 -4.37 -1.65 -3.27
CA LEU A 158 -3.54 -2.60 -2.52
C LEU A 158 -3.62 -2.35 -1.00
N GLN A 159 -3.60 -1.08 -0.57
CA GLN A 159 -3.78 -0.72 0.84
C GLN A 159 -5.19 -1.06 1.33
N GLN A 160 -6.22 -0.84 0.51
CA GLN A 160 -7.59 -1.23 0.81
C GLN A 160 -7.71 -2.73 1.01
N LEU A 161 -7.04 -3.54 0.17
CA LEU A 161 -7.00 -4.99 0.33
C LEU A 161 -6.41 -5.38 1.68
N LEU A 162 -5.27 -4.84 2.07
CA LEU A 162 -4.63 -5.15 3.36
C LEU A 162 -5.49 -4.72 4.55
N SER A 163 -6.16 -3.56 4.45
CA SER A 163 -6.99 -3.04 5.54
C SER A 163 -8.29 -3.83 5.75
N ASN A 164 -8.94 -4.23 4.66
CA ASN A 164 -10.28 -4.83 4.71
C ASN A 164 -10.25 -6.35 4.67
N HIS A 165 -9.18 -6.95 4.13
CA HIS A 165 -9.09 -8.38 3.86
C HIS A 165 -7.76 -8.97 4.34
N SER A 166 -7.37 -8.68 5.59
CA SER A 166 -6.08 -9.09 6.18
C SER A 166 -5.89 -10.61 6.31
N THR A 167 -6.94 -11.41 6.13
CA THR A 167 -6.89 -12.89 6.10
C THR A 167 -6.84 -13.47 4.70
N SER A 168 -6.84 -12.62 3.66
CA SER A 168 -6.83 -13.07 2.26
C SER A 168 -5.49 -13.73 1.90
N ASN A 169 -5.55 -14.79 1.08
CA ASN A 169 -4.36 -15.40 0.48
C ASN A 169 -3.60 -14.46 -0.47
N LYS A 170 -4.13 -13.26 -0.74
CA LYS A 170 -3.49 -12.23 -1.56
C LYS A 170 -2.63 -11.24 -0.78
N ILE A 171 -2.57 -11.30 0.56
CA ILE A 171 -1.81 -10.32 1.34
C ILE A 171 -0.30 -10.33 1.03
N SER A 172 0.30 -11.50 0.85
CA SER A 172 1.71 -11.64 0.50
C SER A 172 2.02 -11.01 -0.86
N ASP A 173 1.23 -11.37 -1.89
CA ASP A 173 1.36 -10.79 -3.23
C ASP A 173 1.16 -9.26 -3.17
N THR A 174 0.19 -8.80 -2.38
CA THR A 174 -0.11 -7.39 -2.18
C THR A 174 1.06 -6.66 -1.53
N ALA A 175 1.68 -7.24 -0.51
CA ALA A 175 2.87 -6.66 0.13
C ALA A 175 4.04 -6.57 -0.86
N TYR A 176 4.27 -7.61 -1.67
CA TYR A 176 5.29 -7.57 -2.72
C TYR A 176 5.06 -6.41 -3.69
N GLN A 177 3.83 -6.24 -4.17
CA GLN A 177 3.49 -5.16 -5.11
C GLN A 177 3.61 -3.76 -4.48
N LEU A 178 3.27 -3.61 -3.19
CA LEU A 178 3.49 -2.35 -2.46
C LEU A 178 4.98 -2.07 -2.28
N GLY A 179 5.79 -3.10 -1.98
CA GLY A 179 7.25 -2.98 -1.95
C GLY A 179 7.79 -2.43 -3.26
N ASP A 180 7.38 -3.01 -4.38
CA ASP A 180 7.80 -2.60 -5.72
C ASP A 180 7.34 -1.17 -6.08
N LEU A 181 6.10 -0.81 -5.72
CA LEU A 181 5.59 0.56 -5.86
C LEU A 181 6.45 1.58 -5.10
N TYR A 182 6.74 1.31 -3.82
CA TYR A 182 7.51 2.23 -2.97
C TYR A 182 8.99 2.31 -3.36
N GLU A 183 9.58 1.25 -3.93
CA GLU A 183 10.91 1.28 -4.51
C GLU A 183 10.94 2.14 -5.79
N GLY A 184 9.85 2.14 -6.53
CA GLY A 184 9.72 2.77 -7.84
C GLY A 184 9.93 4.28 -7.86
N LYS A 185 10.14 4.82 -9.07
CA LYS A 185 10.46 6.24 -9.32
C LYS A 185 9.42 7.23 -8.83
N ALA A 186 8.15 6.80 -8.69
CA ALA A 186 7.06 7.65 -8.21
C ALA A 186 7.16 7.96 -6.71
N TYR A 187 7.79 7.09 -5.93
CA TYR A 187 7.80 7.19 -4.47
C TYR A 187 9.21 7.30 -3.88
N LYS A 188 10.13 6.42 -4.25
CA LYS A 188 11.50 6.32 -3.72
C LYS A 188 11.53 6.22 -2.17
N GLN A 189 10.54 5.52 -1.59
CA GLN A 189 10.42 5.29 -0.16
C GLN A 189 11.06 3.94 0.20
N TYR A 190 12.38 3.86 0.11
CA TYR A 190 13.11 2.59 0.17
C TYR A 190 12.95 1.83 1.50
N GLN A 191 12.94 2.52 2.65
CA GLN A 191 12.73 1.86 3.94
C GLN A 191 11.35 1.21 4.02
N ARG A 192 10.32 1.92 3.56
CA ARG A 192 8.96 1.39 3.48
C ARG A 192 8.87 0.23 2.51
N SER A 193 9.54 0.34 1.36
CA SER A 193 9.64 -0.74 0.38
C SER A 193 10.25 -1.99 0.97
N ALA A 194 11.39 -1.88 1.66
CA ALA A 194 12.08 -3.02 2.30
C ALA A 194 11.16 -3.73 3.30
N LEU A 195 10.44 -2.98 4.16
CA LEU A 195 9.49 -3.57 5.09
C LEU A 195 8.34 -4.30 4.40
N TYR A 196 7.78 -3.76 3.33
CA TYR A 196 6.74 -4.46 2.58
C TYR A 196 7.25 -5.74 1.90
N TYR A 197 8.49 -5.74 1.39
CA TYR A 197 9.12 -6.96 0.90
C TYR A 197 9.35 -7.98 2.03
N GLU A 198 9.74 -7.53 3.23
CA GLU A 198 9.81 -8.43 4.38
C GLU A 198 8.44 -9.01 4.73
N ARG A 199 7.37 -8.22 4.74
CA ARG A 199 6.02 -8.72 4.97
C ARG A 199 5.59 -9.76 3.94
N ALA A 200 5.98 -9.59 2.67
CA ALA A 200 5.63 -10.53 1.62
C ALA A 200 6.12 -11.95 1.94
N HIS A 201 7.38 -12.14 2.36
CA HIS A 201 7.89 -13.46 2.71
C HIS A 201 7.49 -13.91 4.12
N GLN A 202 7.29 -12.99 5.08
CA GLN A 202 6.82 -13.33 6.42
C GLN A 202 5.38 -13.86 6.41
N TRP A 203 4.51 -13.28 5.58
CA TRP A 203 3.12 -13.74 5.45
C TRP A 203 2.97 -14.98 4.56
N ASN A 204 3.91 -15.24 3.69
CA ASN A 204 4.00 -16.47 2.91
C ASN A 204 5.47 -16.89 2.70
N PRO A 205 6.01 -17.71 3.61
CA PRO A 205 7.40 -18.18 3.50
C PRO A 205 7.70 -19.01 2.24
N LEU A 206 6.66 -19.55 1.61
CA LEU A 206 6.76 -20.33 0.38
C LEU A 206 6.57 -19.50 -0.90
N THR A 207 6.56 -18.19 -0.77
CA THR A 207 6.44 -17.30 -1.95
C THR A 207 7.61 -17.56 -2.92
N SER A 208 7.30 -17.64 -4.20
CA SER A 208 8.30 -17.75 -5.29
C SER A 208 8.94 -16.42 -5.65
N THR A 209 8.49 -15.31 -5.06
CA THR A 209 9.01 -13.97 -5.35
C THR A 209 10.41 -13.77 -4.77
N ASP A 210 11.15 -12.80 -5.30
CA ASP A 210 12.46 -12.37 -4.81
C ASP A 210 12.38 -11.36 -3.65
N ALA A 211 11.25 -11.34 -2.93
CA ALA A 211 10.95 -10.34 -1.89
C ALA A 211 12.06 -10.22 -0.84
N ARG A 212 12.54 -11.36 -0.29
CA ARG A 212 13.60 -11.38 0.71
C ARG A 212 14.90 -10.80 0.16
N LEU A 213 15.26 -11.14 -1.07
CA LEU A 213 16.46 -10.62 -1.73
C LEU A 213 16.34 -9.11 -1.99
N ARG A 214 15.18 -8.62 -2.42
CA ARG A 214 14.95 -7.18 -2.61
C ARG A 214 15.06 -6.41 -1.31
N ALA A 215 14.47 -6.90 -0.21
CA ALA A 215 14.62 -6.29 1.10
C ALA A 215 16.10 -6.22 1.52
N ALA A 216 16.83 -7.35 1.40
CA ALA A 216 18.26 -7.42 1.74
C ALA A 216 19.08 -6.41 0.92
N ARG A 217 18.84 -6.34 -0.39
CA ARG A 217 19.53 -5.39 -1.29
C ARG A 217 19.30 -3.92 -0.89
N ILE A 218 18.07 -3.58 -0.48
CA ILE A 218 17.75 -2.21 -0.07
C ILE A 218 18.49 -1.84 1.21
N TYR A 219 18.44 -2.71 2.23
CA TYR A 219 19.14 -2.46 3.49
C TYR A 219 20.67 -2.36 3.31
N ASP A 220 21.24 -3.25 2.50
CA ASP A 220 22.68 -3.29 2.21
C ASP A 220 23.12 -2.07 1.39
N ARG A 221 22.49 -1.81 0.25
CA ARG A 221 22.90 -0.78 -0.70
C ARG A 221 22.80 0.62 -0.12
N LEU A 222 21.77 0.87 0.68
CA LEU A 222 21.52 2.17 1.28
C LEU A 222 22.14 2.33 2.67
N GLY A 223 22.75 1.26 3.22
CA GLY A 223 23.34 1.26 4.56
C GLY A 223 22.34 1.54 5.68
N ILE A 224 21.05 1.26 5.45
CA ILE A 224 19.95 1.54 6.40
C ILE A 224 20.08 0.64 7.62
N ASP A 225 20.26 -0.68 7.39
CA ASP A 225 20.45 -1.68 8.44
C ASP A 225 21.31 -2.83 7.91
N ARG A 226 22.61 -2.73 8.15
CA ARG A 226 23.58 -3.74 7.72
C ARG A 226 23.33 -5.10 8.39
N ASN A 227 22.96 -5.11 9.67
CA ASN A 227 22.73 -6.36 10.39
C ASN A 227 21.50 -7.08 9.82
N ARG A 228 20.44 -6.34 9.56
CA ARG A 228 19.23 -6.90 8.93
C ARG A 228 19.51 -7.42 7.52
N ALA A 229 20.31 -6.72 6.73
CA ALA A 229 20.74 -7.22 5.41
C ALA A 229 21.47 -8.56 5.53
N ILE A 230 22.41 -8.68 6.47
CA ILE A 230 23.16 -9.93 6.72
C ILE A 230 22.21 -11.06 7.13
N GLU A 231 21.26 -10.80 8.03
CA GLU A 231 20.24 -11.78 8.43
C GLU A 231 19.45 -12.29 7.23
N LEU A 232 18.91 -11.38 6.43
CA LEU A 232 18.12 -11.74 5.26
C LEU A 232 18.93 -12.53 4.22
N TYR A 233 20.19 -12.16 3.96
CA TYR A 233 21.06 -12.95 3.09
C TYR A 233 21.34 -14.35 3.63
N LYS A 234 21.52 -14.52 4.96
CA LYS A 234 21.65 -15.84 5.60
C LYS A 234 20.37 -16.67 5.44
N GLU A 235 19.20 -16.04 5.64
CA GLU A 235 17.92 -16.70 5.44
C GLU A 235 17.75 -17.18 3.99
N ILE A 236 18.16 -16.39 2.99
CA ILE A 236 18.12 -16.78 1.57
C ILE A 236 18.97 -18.04 1.35
N VAL A 237 20.20 -18.05 1.84
CA VAL A 237 21.11 -19.20 1.68
C VAL A 237 20.56 -20.47 2.32
N GLN A 238 19.81 -20.34 3.42
CA GLN A 238 19.28 -21.47 4.19
C GLN A 238 17.92 -21.97 3.69
N GLN A 239 17.07 -21.11 3.16
CA GLN A 239 15.66 -21.39 2.96
C GLN A 239 15.20 -21.35 1.50
N GLU A 240 15.93 -20.64 0.63
CA GLU A 240 15.53 -20.53 -0.77
C GLU A 240 16.10 -21.68 -1.63
N THR A 241 15.42 -21.97 -2.73
CA THR A 241 15.83 -23.01 -3.70
C THR A 241 16.38 -22.42 -4.99
N ASP A 242 16.22 -21.12 -5.22
CA ASP A 242 16.71 -20.44 -6.41
C ASP A 242 18.22 -20.26 -6.32
N THR A 243 18.95 -20.96 -7.21
CA THR A 243 20.41 -20.98 -7.21
C THR A 243 21.01 -19.59 -7.44
N GLN A 244 20.39 -18.76 -8.27
CA GLN A 244 20.91 -17.42 -8.57
C GLN A 244 20.81 -16.50 -7.35
N ARG A 245 19.68 -16.56 -6.63
CA ARG A 245 19.48 -15.80 -5.38
C ARG A 245 20.44 -16.25 -4.29
N ILE A 246 20.65 -17.56 -4.15
CA ILE A 246 21.60 -18.13 -3.19
C ILE A 246 23.02 -17.67 -3.48
N GLN A 247 23.46 -17.77 -4.74
CA GLN A 247 24.82 -17.32 -5.13
C GLN A 247 25.04 -15.83 -4.90
N GLU A 248 24.04 -15.00 -5.20
CA GLU A 248 24.11 -13.58 -4.93
C GLU A 248 24.20 -13.30 -3.42
N ALA A 249 23.36 -13.95 -2.61
CA ALA A 249 23.38 -13.81 -1.16
C ALA A 249 24.73 -14.23 -0.56
N GLN A 250 25.30 -15.35 -1.01
CA GLN A 250 26.63 -15.82 -0.58
C GLN A 250 27.72 -14.82 -0.92
N ARG A 251 27.73 -14.27 -2.14
CA ARG A 251 28.68 -13.24 -2.54
C ARG A 251 28.56 -11.99 -1.67
N ARG A 252 27.33 -11.52 -1.42
CA ARG A 252 27.10 -10.34 -0.58
C ARG A 252 27.50 -10.56 0.87
N LEU A 253 27.27 -11.76 1.41
CA LEU A 253 27.73 -12.13 2.75
C LEU A 253 29.27 -12.10 2.87
N ALA A 254 29.97 -12.59 1.85
CA ALA A 254 31.44 -12.52 1.82
C ALA A 254 31.93 -11.06 1.79
N ASP A 255 31.32 -10.21 0.96
CA ASP A 255 31.65 -8.78 0.89
C ASP A 255 31.39 -8.04 2.22
N LEU A 256 30.30 -8.39 2.89
CA LEU A 256 29.93 -7.79 4.18
C LEU A 256 30.71 -8.35 5.37
N GLY A 257 31.16 -9.61 5.31
CA GLY A 257 31.96 -10.24 6.36
C GLY A 257 33.45 -9.87 6.33
N GLY A 258 33.96 -9.38 5.20
CA GLY A 258 35.34 -8.95 5.02
C GLY A 258 35.61 -7.49 5.39
N ARG A 259 34.64 -6.76 5.93
CA ARG A 259 34.75 -5.34 6.35
C ARG A 259 34.60 -5.25 7.89
#